data_6b4bc94eb9513a894883113bdcc5f0fe
#
_entry.id   6b4bc94eb9513a894883113bdcc5f0fe
#
_cell.length_a   1.000
_cell.length_b   1.000
_cell.length_c   1.000
_cell.angle_alpha   90.00
_cell.angle_beta   90.00
_cell.angle_gamma   90.00
#
_symmetry.space_group_name_H-M   'P 1'
#
loop_
_entity.id
_entity.type
_entity.pdbx_description
1 polymer ?
#
loop_
_entity_poly.entity_id
_entity_poly.type
_entity_poly.pdbx_seq_one_letter_code
_entity_poly.pdbx_strand_id
1 'polypeptide(L)'
;MCGFTGYYGFGNYDRKQILDAMGECIAHRGPDSDGTFLDDHVALGFRRLSIIDLEGGSQPIHSEDGRHVIVFNGEIYNYQDIRKELIEKHGCTFATHSDTEVILQAYKTYGEDAVKMLRGMFAFVIYDKETHTMFGARDQFGIKPFYYAKMNDTLLFGSEIKSFLPHPAFHKAVNKDALKMYLIFQYNPLEETMFKDVYKLEPGTCFTYDGSDFKVKRYFTFAFEETSRSLEETVECIHQSVKDSVAYHKIADVEVGSFLSGGVDSSYIASVLRPDKTYSVGFEVQGFDETTHARDLCETLHLKNKKKTLTSKDFFDALPKVQYYSDEPHANLSAVPLFYLSEMAVEDLKVVQSGEGADELFGGYDAYKENKNDELYKKIVPAALRKKLGHWAKGRAEKRGMGFLQRNATSLEDSYIGQAFIMDNEDADEVMADGYKTALCYQDVTRPYFERVKEHKKMYLDMHLWLPHDILLKADKMTMAHSLELRVPFLDKEVWNLAKSLESEYCIKGEESKRAFRMAAMKNIPSDWGKRKKMGFPVPLRVWLREEAYYAKVKTMFEKPYAAEFFNQKLILQWLEDHKNNLGNYQRKIYTVYSFLLWYEQYFVLH
;
A
#
# COMPACT_ATOMS: atom_id res chain seq x y z
N MET A 1 -5.64 12.09 -8.98
CA MET A 1 -5.09 12.19 -7.60
C MET A 1 -4.11 13.34 -7.49
N CYS A 2 -3.87 13.80 -6.26
CA CYS A 2 -3.12 14.99 -5.95
C CYS A 2 -1.98 14.69 -4.98
N GLY A 3 -1.28 15.69 -4.55
CA GLY A 3 -0.38 15.65 -3.43
C GLY A 3 -0.46 16.96 -2.64
N PHE A 4 -0.35 16.87 -1.33
CA PHE A 4 -0.21 18.03 -0.48
C PHE A 4 1.03 17.91 0.41
N THR A 5 1.52 19.03 0.82
CA THR A 5 2.59 19.18 1.82
C THR A 5 2.33 20.43 2.64
N GLY A 6 2.86 20.46 3.84
CA GLY A 6 2.71 21.63 4.67
C GLY A 6 3.46 21.54 5.97
N TYR A 7 3.45 22.63 6.70
CA TYR A 7 3.98 22.68 8.05
C TYR A 7 3.24 23.69 8.91
N TYR A 8 3.22 23.41 10.19
CA TYR A 8 2.80 24.34 11.24
C TYR A 8 4.02 24.67 12.10
N GLY A 9 4.36 25.93 12.21
CA GLY A 9 5.52 26.35 12.99
C GLY A 9 6.05 27.72 12.60
N PHE A 10 7.00 28.19 13.40
CA PHE A 10 7.61 29.50 13.28
C PHE A 10 9.10 29.34 12.96
N GLY A 11 9.68 30.26 12.19
CA GLY A 11 11.11 30.22 11.88
C GLY A 11 11.54 31.48 11.17
N ASN A 12 12.83 31.80 11.31
CA ASN A 12 13.45 32.93 10.61
C ASN A 12 13.95 32.48 9.23
N TYR A 13 13.02 32.10 8.33
CA TYR A 13 13.28 31.67 6.96
C TYR A 13 12.17 32.15 6.01
N ASP A 14 12.45 32.19 4.72
CA ASP A 14 11.44 32.49 3.70
C ASP A 14 10.45 31.32 3.58
N ARG A 15 9.29 31.48 4.24
CA ARG A 15 8.22 30.46 4.33
C ARG A 15 7.67 30.09 2.96
N LYS A 16 7.56 31.08 2.04
CA LYS A 16 7.05 30.84 0.68
C LYS A 16 8.05 30.01 -0.12
N GLN A 17 9.34 30.38 -0.08
CA GLN A 17 10.39 29.66 -0.79
C GLN A 17 10.50 28.19 -0.32
N ILE A 18 10.39 27.96 0.99
CA ILE A 18 10.42 26.60 1.54
C ILE A 18 9.19 25.81 1.09
N LEU A 19 7.99 26.38 1.20
CA LEU A 19 6.77 25.72 0.78
C LEU A 19 6.79 25.36 -0.71
N ASP A 20 7.28 26.24 -1.56
CA ASP A 20 7.44 26.00 -2.99
C ASP A 20 8.42 24.84 -3.26
N ALA A 21 9.55 24.81 -2.56
CA ALA A 21 10.52 23.71 -2.66
C ALA A 21 9.94 22.37 -2.17
N MET A 22 9.18 22.39 -1.06
CA MET A 22 8.46 21.20 -0.57
C MET A 22 7.43 20.71 -1.60
N GLY A 23 6.66 21.62 -2.21
CA GLY A 23 5.69 21.31 -3.26
C GLY A 23 6.34 20.74 -4.52
N GLU A 24 7.53 21.22 -4.91
CA GLU A 24 8.25 20.71 -6.08
C GLU A 24 8.66 19.25 -5.91
N CYS A 25 9.03 18.81 -4.71
CA CYS A 25 9.35 17.40 -4.44
C CYS A 25 8.20 16.42 -4.76
N ILE A 26 6.96 16.90 -4.79
CA ILE A 26 5.76 16.11 -5.08
C ILE A 26 5.03 16.53 -6.37
N ALA A 27 5.69 17.28 -7.27
CA ALA A 27 5.11 17.72 -8.52
C ALA A 27 4.62 16.57 -9.41
N HIS A 28 5.30 15.41 -9.37
CA HIS A 28 4.91 14.20 -10.08
C HIS A 28 3.52 13.65 -9.66
N ARG A 29 3.01 13.98 -8.47
CA ARG A 29 1.67 13.56 -8.03
C ARG A 29 0.57 14.35 -8.72
N GLY A 30 0.83 15.60 -9.05
CA GLY A 30 -0.18 16.48 -9.64
C GLY A 30 0.47 17.56 -10.52
N PRO A 31 0.70 17.25 -11.80
CA PRO A 31 1.40 18.14 -12.71
C PRO A 31 0.50 19.20 -13.35
N ASP A 32 -0.84 19.13 -13.19
CA ASP A 32 -1.78 19.99 -13.91
C ASP A 32 -1.82 21.41 -13.35
N SER A 33 -1.73 21.57 -12.03
CA SER A 33 -1.65 22.88 -11.36
C SER A 33 -1.14 22.75 -9.93
N ASP A 34 -0.81 23.89 -9.33
CA ASP A 34 -0.41 24.01 -7.94
C ASP A 34 -1.23 25.09 -7.22
N GLY A 35 -1.16 25.08 -5.89
CA GLY A 35 -1.74 26.11 -5.05
C GLY A 35 -1.10 26.16 -3.68
N THR A 36 -1.14 27.34 -3.06
CA THR A 36 -0.54 27.56 -1.74
C THR A 36 -1.41 28.44 -0.87
N PHE A 37 -1.38 28.18 0.43
CA PHE A 37 -1.91 29.06 1.47
C PHE A 37 -0.84 29.29 2.52
N LEU A 38 -0.68 30.52 2.97
CA LEU A 38 0.26 30.91 4.02
C LEU A 38 -0.40 31.91 4.96
N ASP A 39 -0.22 31.70 6.26
CA ASP A 39 -0.41 32.69 7.30
C ASP A 39 0.75 32.64 8.31
N ASP A 40 0.62 33.28 9.47
CA ASP A 40 1.69 33.32 10.48
C ASP A 40 1.98 31.98 11.13
N HIS A 41 1.04 31.02 11.11
CA HIS A 41 1.13 29.73 11.79
C HIS A 41 1.37 28.56 10.85
N VAL A 42 0.63 28.50 9.73
CA VAL A 42 0.60 27.35 8.83
C VAL A 42 1.04 27.70 7.41
N ALA A 43 1.63 26.73 6.73
CA ALA A 43 1.89 26.76 5.30
C ALA A 43 1.30 25.49 4.67
N LEU A 44 0.44 25.63 3.67
CA LEU A 44 -0.19 24.53 2.93
C LEU A 44 0.18 24.64 1.46
N GLY A 45 0.76 23.58 0.90
CA GLY A 45 1.08 23.45 -0.52
C GLY A 45 0.31 22.28 -1.13
N PHE A 46 -0.09 22.44 -2.38
CA PHE A 46 -0.91 21.47 -3.10
C PHE A 46 -0.42 21.30 -4.54
N ARG A 47 -0.44 20.05 -5.03
CA ARG A 47 -0.18 19.69 -6.44
C ARG A 47 -1.37 18.91 -6.97
N ARG A 48 -1.95 19.38 -8.08
CA ARG A 48 -3.21 18.88 -8.62
C ARG A 48 -3.03 17.97 -9.83
N LEU A 49 -3.70 16.81 -9.78
CA LEU A 49 -4.08 16.03 -10.95
C LEU A 49 -5.59 16.16 -11.11
N SER A 50 -6.03 16.84 -12.17
CA SER A 50 -7.44 17.21 -12.39
C SER A 50 -8.23 16.00 -12.90
N ILE A 51 -9.21 15.53 -12.11
CA ILE A 51 -10.06 14.38 -12.39
C ILE A 51 -11.54 14.71 -12.22
N ILE A 52 -11.93 15.39 -11.13
CA ILE A 52 -13.28 15.91 -10.87
C ILE A 52 -13.21 17.43 -10.82
N ASP A 53 -14.24 18.10 -11.38
CA ASP A 53 -14.35 19.54 -11.47
C ASP A 53 -13.10 20.19 -12.08
N LEU A 54 -12.84 19.90 -13.35
CA LEU A 54 -11.58 20.24 -14.04
C LEU A 54 -11.24 21.73 -13.96
N GLU A 55 -12.25 22.62 -13.90
CA GLU A 55 -12.08 24.07 -13.86
C GLU A 55 -12.11 24.63 -12.42
N GLY A 56 -13.05 24.17 -11.58
CA GLY A 56 -13.35 24.77 -10.26
C GLY A 56 -12.63 24.11 -9.07
N GLY A 57 -12.12 22.88 -9.22
CA GLY A 57 -11.57 22.08 -8.12
C GLY A 57 -10.13 22.42 -7.70
N SER A 58 -9.64 23.64 -7.93
CA SER A 58 -8.30 24.07 -7.49
C SER A 58 -8.24 24.19 -5.97
N GLN A 59 -7.11 23.74 -5.38
CA GLN A 59 -6.88 23.77 -3.94
C GLN A 59 -5.64 24.63 -3.60
N PRO A 60 -5.52 25.15 -2.36
CA PRO A 60 -6.41 24.96 -1.20
C PRO A 60 -7.79 25.62 -1.39
N ILE A 61 -8.87 24.95 -0.91
CA ILE A 61 -10.22 25.51 -0.93
C ILE A 61 -10.51 26.23 0.39
N HIS A 62 -11.11 27.41 0.30
CA HIS A 62 -11.56 28.19 1.43
C HIS A 62 -13.06 28.01 1.65
N SER A 63 -13.49 27.98 2.92
CA SER A 63 -14.91 28.11 3.24
C SER A 63 -15.44 29.49 2.85
N GLU A 64 -16.75 29.60 2.61
CA GLU A 64 -17.42 30.86 2.19
C GLU A 64 -17.15 32.04 3.18
N ASP A 65 -17.14 31.73 4.49
CA ASP A 65 -16.80 32.69 5.55
C ASP A 65 -15.28 32.98 5.65
N GLY A 66 -14.47 32.30 4.83
CA GLY A 66 -13.01 32.47 4.80
C GLY A 66 -12.28 31.94 6.03
N ARG A 67 -12.97 31.29 6.98
CA ARG A 67 -12.39 30.78 8.24
C ARG A 67 -11.57 29.50 8.03
N HIS A 68 -12.09 28.51 7.31
CA HIS A 68 -11.45 27.24 7.12
C HIS A 68 -10.76 27.14 5.77
N VAL A 69 -9.63 26.42 5.75
CA VAL A 69 -8.86 26.11 4.52
C VAL A 69 -8.58 24.62 4.49
N ILE A 70 -8.82 23.96 3.36
CA ILE A 70 -8.59 22.53 3.18
C ILE A 70 -7.59 22.24 2.06
N VAL A 71 -6.71 21.24 2.30
CA VAL A 71 -5.97 20.51 1.27
C VAL A 71 -6.32 19.01 1.36
N PHE A 72 -6.55 18.38 0.21
CA PHE A 72 -7.08 17.03 0.11
C PHE A 72 -6.45 16.24 -1.04
N ASN A 73 -5.97 15.05 -0.74
CA ASN A 73 -5.52 14.06 -1.70
C ASN A 73 -6.43 12.84 -1.64
N GLY A 74 -7.26 12.65 -2.65
CA GLY A 74 -8.19 11.52 -2.68
C GLY A 74 -9.38 11.74 -3.61
N GLU A 75 -10.42 10.91 -3.41
CA GLU A 75 -11.73 10.95 -4.07
C GLU A 75 -12.80 10.51 -3.07
N ILE A 76 -13.87 11.30 -2.92
CA ILE A 76 -15.03 10.95 -2.11
C ILE A 76 -16.17 10.52 -3.04
N TYR A 77 -16.33 9.23 -3.21
CA TYR A 77 -17.26 8.67 -4.21
C TYR A 77 -18.73 9.00 -3.95
N ASN A 78 -19.14 9.18 -2.68
CA ASN A 78 -20.51 9.55 -2.32
C ASN A 78 -20.67 11.07 -2.10
N TYR A 79 -19.79 11.93 -2.64
CA TYR A 79 -19.83 13.36 -2.41
C TYR A 79 -21.15 14.00 -2.87
N GLN A 80 -21.76 13.52 -3.93
CA GLN A 80 -23.03 14.04 -4.44
C GLN A 80 -24.18 13.80 -3.47
N ASP A 81 -24.21 12.64 -2.82
CA ASP A 81 -25.22 12.28 -1.81
C ASP A 81 -25.06 13.15 -0.56
N ILE A 82 -23.81 13.33 -0.08
CA ILE A 82 -23.49 14.19 1.06
C ILE A 82 -23.83 15.66 0.72
N ARG A 83 -23.48 16.13 -0.47
CA ARG A 83 -23.81 17.49 -0.95
C ARG A 83 -25.32 17.73 -0.92
N LYS A 84 -26.09 16.81 -1.45
CA LYS A 84 -27.56 16.87 -1.45
C LYS A 84 -28.09 16.95 -0.02
N GLU A 85 -27.62 16.13 0.88
CA GLU A 85 -28.03 16.12 2.29
C GLU A 85 -27.70 17.47 2.96
N LEU A 86 -26.51 18.02 2.76
CA LEU A 86 -26.08 19.30 3.30
C LEU A 86 -26.93 20.48 2.81
N ILE A 87 -27.32 20.46 1.52
CA ILE A 87 -28.22 21.48 0.96
C ILE A 87 -29.63 21.35 1.55
N GLU A 88 -30.21 20.16 1.50
CA GLU A 88 -31.63 19.94 1.88
C GLU A 88 -31.88 20.07 3.39
N LYS A 89 -30.95 19.62 4.23
CA LYS A 89 -31.15 19.58 5.69
C LYS A 89 -30.51 20.78 6.41
N HIS A 90 -29.42 21.34 5.87
CA HIS A 90 -28.63 22.36 6.56
C HIS A 90 -28.53 23.68 5.80
N GLY A 91 -29.10 23.77 4.58
CA GLY A 91 -29.08 24.99 3.77
C GLY A 91 -27.69 25.42 3.31
N CYS A 92 -26.72 24.46 3.24
CA CYS A 92 -25.37 24.79 2.82
C CYS A 92 -25.32 25.22 1.34
N THR A 93 -24.46 26.19 1.05
CA THR A 93 -24.14 26.66 -0.30
C THR A 93 -22.77 26.13 -0.74
N PHE A 94 -22.59 26.05 -2.05
CA PHE A 94 -21.35 25.52 -2.64
C PHE A 94 -20.93 26.41 -3.82
N ALA A 95 -19.66 26.75 -3.85
CA ALA A 95 -19.06 27.56 -4.93
C ALA A 95 -18.52 26.66 -6.08
N THR A 96 -18.19 25.41 -5.79
CA THR A 96 -17.59 24.46 -6.73
C THR A 96 -18.43 23.18 -6.87
N HIS A 97 -18.07 22.33 -7.81
CA HIS A 97 -18.60 20.97 -7.92
C HIS A 97 -17.66 19.91 -7.34
N SER A 98 -16.58 20.34 -6.69
CA SER A 98 -15.55 19.47 -6.12
C SER A 98 -16.04 18.72 -4.87
N ASP A 99 -15.62 17.48 -4.75
CA ASP A 99 -15.75 16.66 -3.53
C ASP A 99 -14.97 17.25 -2.35
N THR A 100 -13.89 17.99 -2.61
CA THR A 100 -13.09 18.70 -1.59
C THR A 100 -13.93 19.72 -0.82
N GLU A 101 -14.76 20.52 -1.51
CA GLU A 101 -15.65 21.47 -0.84
C GLU A 101 -16.71 20.74 -0.01
N VAL A 102 -17.16 19.56 -0.46
CA VAL A 102 -18.11 18.75 0.29
C VAL A 102 -17.52 18.26 1.63
N ILE A 103 -16.23 17.87 1.66
CA ILE A 103 -15.54 17.53 2.92
C ILE A 103 -15.56 18.73 3.86
N LEU A 104 -15.21 19.93 3.35
CA LEU A 104 -15.14 21.14 4.14
C LEU A 104 -16.50 21.54 4.73
N GLN A 105 -17.57 21.50 3.94
CA GLN A 105 -18.92 21.80 4.40
C GLN A 105 -19.45 20.73 5.38
N ALA A 106 -19.14 19.46 5.15
CA ALA A 106 -19.47 18.39 6.08
C ALA A 106 -18.76 18.57 7.43
N TYR A 107 -17.47 18.95 7.42
CA TYR A 107 -16.73 19.27 8.65
C TYR A 107 -17.32 20.48 9.39
N LYS A 108 -17.68 21.56 8.70
CA LYS A 108 -18.36 22.71 9.30
C LYS A 108 -19.68 22.33 9.97
N THR A 109 -20.40 21.37 9.41
CA THR A 109 -21.73 20.95 9.87
C THR A 109 -21.65 19.93 11.01
N TYR A 110 -20.79 18.91 10.88
CA TYR A 110 -20.75 17.73 11.76
C TYR A 110 -19.46 17.60 12.59
N GLY A 111 -18.51 18.54 12.42
CA GLY A 111 -17.21 18.48 13.08
C GLY A 111 -16.42 17.23 12.69
N GLU A 112 -15.71 16.66 13.66
CA GLU A 112 -14.90 15.45 13.46
C GLU A 112 -15.70 14.23 12.96
N ASP A 113 -17.00 14.16 13.23
CA ASP A 113 -17.85 13.05 12.82
C ASP A 113 -18.11 13.00 11.31
N ALA A 114 -17.81 14.08 10.59
CA ALA A 114 -17.90 14.13 9.12
C ALA A 114 -17.11 12.99 8.44
N VAL A 115 -15.96 12.56 9.00
CA VAL A 115 -15.15 11.48 8.44
C VAL A 115 -15.88 10.15 8.34
N LYS A 116 -16.89 9.90 9.20
CA LYS A 116 -17.67 8.66 9.22
C LYS A 116 -18.65 8.57 8.05
N MET A 117 -19.02 9.72 7.46
CA MET A 117 -19.94 9.79 6.31
C MET A 117 -19.23 9.49 4.99
N LEU A 118 -17.92 9.70 4.94
CA LEU A 118 -17.13 9.61 3.73
C LEU A 118 -17.02 8.15 3.23
N ARG A 119 -17.35 7.94 1.96
CA ARG A 119 -17.08 6.73 1.19
C ARG A 119 -16.07 7.10 0.10
N GLY A 120 -14.83 6.69 0.26
CA GLY A 120 -13.77 7.11 -0.63
C GLY A 120 -12.38 6.71 -0.14
N MET A 121 -11.39 7.17 -0.86
CA MET A 121 -9.98 7.08 -0.53
C MET A 121 -9.46 8.48 -0.27
N PHE A 122 -8.87 8.74 0.90
CA PHE A 122 -8.56 10.11 1.28
C PHE A 122 -7.45 10.27 2.31
N ALA A 123 -6.76 11.40 2.16
CA ALA A 123 -5.97 12.05 3.18
C ALA A 123 -6.17 13.55 3.05
N PHE A 124 -6.49 14.26 4.12
CA PHE A 124 -6.72 15.70 4.09
C PHE A 124 -6.31 16.40 5.38
N VAL A 125 -6.14 17.73 5.28
CA VAL A 125 -5.95 18.64 6.42
C VAL A 125 -6.87 19.84 6.23
N ILE A 126 -7.63 20.17 7.29
CA ILE A 126 -8.43 21.37 7.42
C ILE A 126 -7.78 22.25 8.48
N TYR A 127 -7.51 23.50 8.15
CA TYR A 127 -7.00 24.50 9.07
C TYR A 127 -8.06 25.54 9.40
N ASP A 128 -8.26 25.84 10.68
CA ASP A 128 -9.13 26.89 11.19
C ASP A 128 -8.29 28.11 11.53
N LYS A 129 -8.48 29.20 10.80
CA LYS A 129 -7.72 30.45 10.94
C LYS A 129 -8.06 31.24 12.20
N GLU A 130 -9.22 31.03 12.81
CA GLU A 130 -9.61 31.73 14.04
C GLU A 130 -9.00 31.10 15.29
N THR A 131 -9.03 29.77 15.33
CA THR A 131 -8.50 28.99 16.48
C THR A 131 -7.06 28.54 16.31
N HIS A 132 -6.50 28.71 15.09
CA HIS A 132 -5.19 28.22 14.69
C HIS A 132 -5.02 26.72 14.89
N THR A 133 -6.11 25.95 14.75
CA THR A 133 -6.10 24.50 14.92
C THR A 133 -6.16 23.78 13.57
N MET A 134 -5.62 22.57 13.53
CA MET A 134 -5.75 21.69 12.39
C MET A 134 -6.55 20.45 12.74
N PHE A 135 -7.36 19.99 11.79
CA PHE A 135 -8.00 18.69 11.78
C PHE A 135 -7.61 17.96 10.51
N GLY A 136 -7.25 16.69 10.61
CA GLY A 136 -6.96 15.89 9.43
C GLY A 136 -7.35 14.44 9.63
N ALA A 137 -7.49 13.71 8.52
CA ALA A 137 -7.88 12.29 8.54
C ALA A 137 -7.26 11.51 7.39
N ARG A 138 -7.17 10.19 7.56
CA ARG A 138 -6.77 9.20 6.57
C ARG A 138 -7.85 8.13 6.44
N ASP A 139 -8.11 7.65 5.22
CA ASP A 139 -9.16 6.68 4.92
C ASP A 139 -9.01 5.35 5.69
N GLN A 140 -10.09 4.57 5.69
CA GLN A 140 -10.26 3.35 6.48
C GLN A 140 -9.20 2.28 6.21
N PHE A 141 -8.73 2.17 4.95
CA PHE A 141 -7.75 1.17 4.52
C PHE A 141 -6.33 1.72 4.42
N GLY A 142 -6.17 3.08 4.47
CA GLY A 142 -4.90 3.74 4.24
C GLY A 142 -4.48 3.75 2.76
N ILE A 143 -5.47 3.83 1.85
CA ILE A 143 -5.23 3.89 0.39
C ILE A 143 -4.39 5.11 0.06
N LYS A 144 -4.72 6.27 0.67
CA LYS A 144 -3.94 7.48 0.49
C LYS A 144 -2.89 7.65 1.59
N PRO A 145 -1.65 8.00 1.23
CA PRO A 145 -0.59 8.21 2.20
C PRO A 145 -0.78 9.51 2.98
N PHE A 146 -0.43 9.49 4.25
CA PHE A 146 -0.28 10.64 5.12
C PHE A 146 0.91 10.44 6.05
N TYR A 147 1.90 11.32 5.94
CA TYR A 147 3.08 11.33 6.80
C TYR A 147 3.11 12.60 7.64
N TYR A 148 3.69 12.51 8.83
CA TYR A 148 3.94 13.66 9.68
C TYR A 148 5.23 13.49 10.50
N ALA A 149 5.82 14.61 10.88
CA ALA A 149 7.00 14.66 11.74
C ALA A 149 6.94 15.89 12.65
N LYS A 150 7.12 15.69 13.96
CA LYS A 150 7.27 16.79 14.90
C LYS A 150 8.75 16.97 15.21
N MET A 151 9.34 18.00 14.63
CA MET A 151 10.77 18.31 14.77
C MET A 151 10.93 19.71 15.37
N ASN A 152 11.50 19.76 16.58
CA ASN A 152 11.48 20.97 17.40
C ASN A 152 10.05 21.51 17.58
N ASP A 153 9.82 22.79 17.31
CA ASP A 153 8.49 23.44 17.40
C ASP A 153 7.73 23.42 16.06
N THR A 154 8.15 22.58 15.11
CA THR A 154 7.53 22.48 13.78
C THR A 154 6.89 21.13 13.60
N LEU A 155 5.62 21.10 13.17
CA LEU A 155 4.92 19.94 12.67
C LEU A 155 4.96 19.96 11.14
N LEU A 156 5.67 19.02 10.52
CA LEU A 156 5.67 18.75 9.08
C LEU A 156 4.61 17.72 8.75
N PHE A 157 3.93 17.84 7.61
CA PHE A 157 2.94 16.85 7.16
C PHE A 157 2.81 16.85 5.64
N GLY A 158 2.40 15.71 5.07
CA GLY A 158 2.23 15.61 3.62
C GLY A 158 1.96 14.20 3.10
N SER A 159 1.76 14.13 1.80
CA SER A 159 1.52 12.89 1.06
C SER A 159 2.80 12.07 0.87
N GLU A 160 3.97 12.69 0.92
CA GLU A 160 5.28 12.02 0.71
C GLU A 160 6.36 12.63 1.60
N ILE A 161 7.22 11.75 2.15
CA ILE A 161 8.30 12.15 3.09
C ILE A 161 9.32 13.06 2.39
N LYS A 162 9.60 12.82 1.10
CA LYS A 162 10.55 13.63 0.35
C LYS A 162 10.20 15.12 0.32
N SER A 163 8.93 15.46 0.51
CA SER A 163 8.50 16.86 0.61
C SER A 163 9.00 17.57 1.87
N PHE A 164 9.45 16.83 2.89
CA PHE A 164 10.01 17.40 4.10
C PHE A 164 11.49 17.80 3.95
N LEU A 165 12.21 17.19 2.99
CA LEU A 165 13.65 17.39 2.79
C LEU A 165 14.09 18.85 2.66
N PRO A 166 13.33 19.74 1.97
CA PRO A 166 13.72 21.15 1.85
C PRO A 166 13.51 21.97 3.14
N HIS A 167 12.76 21.45 4.12
CA HIS A 167 12.44 22.22 5.32
C HIS A 167 13.63 22.22 6.31
N PRO A 168 14.11 23.39 6.79
CA PRO A 168 15.32 23.47 7.62
C PRO A 168 15.21 22.80 8.98
N ALA A 169 14.02 22.53 9.49
CA ALA A 169 13.81 21.76 10.71
C ALA A 169 13.96 20.23 10.49
N PHE A 170 13.92 19.76 9.23
CA PHE A 170 13.94 18.32 8.95
C PHE A 170 15.36 17.75 9.08
N HIS A 171 15.51 16.73 9.90
CA HIS A 171 16.75 16.01 10.12
C HIS A 171 16.63 14.55 9.70
N LYS A 172 17.51 14.11 8.80
CA LYS A 172 17.53 12.73 8.31
C LYS A 172 18.34 11.82 9.25
N ALA A 173 17.72 10.76 9.75
CA ALA A 173 18.41 9.67 10.43
C ALA A 173 17.68 8.35 10.12
N VAL A 174 18.41 7.24 10.01
CA VAL A 174 17.81 5.92 9.78
C VAL A 174 17.28 5.36 11.09
N ASN A 175 16.03 4.89 11.08
CA ASN A 175 15.40 4.21 12.20
C ASN A 175 15.81 2.73 12.21
N LYS A 176 16.53 2.30 13.26
CA LYS A 176 17.06 0.94 13.38
C LYS A 176 15.98 -0.12 13.62
N ASP A 177 14.90 0.24 14.32
CA ASP A 177 13.76 -0.66 14.53
C ASP A 177 13.03 -0.92 13.21
N ALA A 178 12.80 0.14 12.44
CA ALA A 178 12.23 0.04 11.10
C ALA A 178 13.13 -0.77 10.14
N LEU A 179 14.46 -0.60 10.23
CA LEU A 179 15.41 -1.39 9.42
C LEU A 179 15.31 -2.88 9.73
N LYS A 180 15.29 -3.28 11.02
CA LYS A 180 15.14 -4.68 11.41
C LYS A 180 13.81 -5.25 10.92
N MET A 181 12.71 -4.53 11.13
CA MET A 181 11.40 -4.98 10.66
C MET A 181 11.32 -5.05 9.13
N TYR A 182 11.90 -4.10 8.42
CA TYR A 182 12.01 -4.15 6.96
C TYR A 182 12.76 -5.39 6.45
N LEU A 183 13.87 -5.77 7.08
CA LEU A 183 14.60 -6.99 6.73
C LEU A 183 13.76 -8.26 6.91
N ILE A 184 12.86 -8.27 7.88
CA ILE A 184 11.97 -9.39 8.18
C ILE A 184 10.75 -9.41 7.25
N PHE A 185 10.07 -8.26 7.09
CA PHE A 185 8.78 -8.12 6.39
C PHE A 185 8.90 -7.72 4.92
N GLN A 186 10.06 -7.30 4.39
CA GLN A 186 10.30 -6.62 3.10
C GLN A 186 9.72 -5.20 2.98
N TYR A 187 8.99 -4.74 3.95
CA TYR A 187 8.43 -3.40 4.13
C TYR A 187 8.50 -3.03 5.62
N ASN A 188 8.30 -1.77 5.93
CA ASN A 188 8.27 -1.33 7.32
C ASN A 188 6.83 -1.38 7.86
N PRO A 189 6.48 -2.32 8.78
CA PRO A 189 5.15 -2.45 9.36
C PRO A 189 4.87 -1.48 10.51
N LEU A 190 5.87 -0.69 10.96
CA LEU A 190 5.73 0.22 12.09
C LEU A 190 5.03 1.51 11.68
N GLU A 191 4.46 2.20 12.67
CA GLU A 191 3.94 3.56 12.51
C GLU A 191 5.07 4.55 12.22
N GLU A 192 6.20 4.44 12.97
CA GLU A 192 7.40 5.21 12.67
C GLU A 192 8.09 4.68 11.39
N THR A 193 8.45 5.59 10.51
CA THR A 193 9.00 5.25 9.18
C THR A 193 10.48 4.85 9.25
N MET A 194 11.07 4.55 8.08
CA MET A 194 12.53 4.36 7.98
C MET A 194 13.31 5.64 8.30
N PHE A 195 12.70 6.81 8.18
CA PHE A 195 13.24 8.05 8.73
C PHE A 195 12.83 8.17 10.20
N LYS A 196 13.82 8.30 11.07
CA LYS A 196 13.58 8.47 12.51
C LYS A 196 12.77 9.74 12.78
N ASP A 197 11.82 9.65 13.73
CA ASP A 197 10.92 10.73 14.14
C ASP A 197 9.93 11.19 13.02
N VAL A 198 9.77 10.38 11.97
CA VAL A 198 8.75 10.54 10.93
C VAL A 198 7.74 9.41 11.02
N TYR A 199 6.45 9.74 11.05
CA TYR A 199 5.37 8.79 11.30
C TYR A 199 4.38 8.74 10.15
N LYS A 200 3.75 7.58 9.98
CA LYS A 200 2.56 7.38 9.16
C LYS A 200 1.32 7.62 10.02
N LEU A 201 0.37 8.43 9.55
CA LEU A 201 -0.95 8.44 10.16
C LEU A 201 -1.62 7.10 9.87
N GLU A 202 -2.05 6.37 10.92
CA GLU A 202 -2.64 5.03 10.73
C GLU A 202 -3.95 5.07 9.93
N PRO A 203 -4.28 3.99 9.17
CA PRO A 203 -5.57 3.86 8.50
C PRO A 203 -6.76 4.02 9.47
N GLY A 204 -7.82 4.69 9.04
CA GLY A 204 -9.03 4.87 9.84
C GLY A 204 -8.84 5.76 11.08
N THR A 205 -7.87 6.69 11.03
CA THR A 205 -7.63 7.66 12.09
C THR A 205 -7.80 9.10 11.60
N CYS A 206 -8.14 9.96 12.53
CA CYS A 206 -8.10 11.42 12.38
C CYS A 206 -7.25 12.02 13.50
N PHE A 207 -6.81 13.26 13.31
CA PHE A 207 -6.06 13.99 14.31
C PHE A 207 -6.57 15.41 14.47
N THR A 208 -6.31 15.99 15.65
CA THR A 208 -6.38 17.44 15.90
C THR A 208 -5.02 17.92 16.36
N TYR A 209 -4.67 19.16 15.98
CA TYR A 209 -3.43 19.81 16.41
C TYR A 209 -3.70 21.28 16.72
N ASP A 210 -3.28 21.76 17.88
CA ASP A 210 -3.53 23.12 18.38
C ASP A 210 -2.25 23.98 18.48
N GLY A 211 -1.18 23.56 17.80
CA GLY A 211 0.13 24.22 17.87
C GLY A 211 1.05 23.60 18.94
N SER A 212 0.53 22.79 19.84
CA SER A 212 1.30 22.12 20.91
C SER A 212 1.02 20.62 20.98
N ASP A 213 -0.23 20.20 20.99
CA ASP A 213 -0.70 18.86 21.25
C ASP A 213 -1.26 18.21 19.98
N PHE A 214 -0.65 17.10 19.56
CA PHE A 214 -1.06 16.31 18.41
C PHE A 214 -1.83 15.07 18.89
N LYS A 215 -3.17 15.13 18.79
CA LYS A 215 -4.07 14.08 19.29
C LYS A 215 -4.60 13.24 18.15
N VAL A 216 -4.30 11.94 18.15
CA VAL A 216 -4.83 10.98 17.17
C VAL A 216 -6.02 10.24 17.79
N LYS A 217 -7.09 10.11 16.99
CA LYS A 217 -8.31 9.38 17.34
C LYS A 217 -8.66 8.41 16.23
N ARG A 218 -8.96 7.16 16.59
CA ARG A 218 -9.43 6.15 15.65
C ARG A 218 -10.94 6.30 15.44
N TYR A 219 -11.37 6.53 14.20
CA TYR A 219 -12.79 6.63 13.84
C TYR A 219 -13.34 5.36 13.17
N PHE A 220 -12.43 4.46 12.72
CA PHE A 220 -12.79 3.19 12.09
C PHE A 220 -11.88 2.04 12.58
N THR A 221 -12.47 0.86 12.77
CA THR A 221 -11.76 -0.37 13.17
C THR A 221 -12.34 -1.54 12.41
N PHE A 222 -11.46 -2.41 11.89
CA PHE A 222 -11.90 -3.67 11.31
C PHE A 222 -12.43 -4.61 12.39
N ALA A 223 -13.60 -5.19 12.16
CA ALA A 223 -14.20 -6.20 13.03
C ALA A 223 -14.99 -7.19 12.16
N PHE A 224 -14.70 -8.49 12.29
CA PHE A 224 -15.45 -9.54 11.64
C PHE A 224 -16.70 -9.89 12.46
N GLU A 225 -17.83 -9.96 11.81
CA GLU A 225 -19.16 -10.20 12.41
C GLU A 225 -19.93 -11.16 11.49
N GLU A 226 -19.56 -12.46 11.51
CA GLU A 226 -20.19 -13.46 10.65
C GLU A 226 -21.71 -13.47 10.80
N THR A 227 -22.41 -13.49 9.69
CA THR A 227 -23.88 -13.59 9.66
C THR A 227 -24.30 -14.78 8.82
N SER A 228 -25.25 -15.56 9.33
CA SER A 228 -25.76 -16.72 8.59
C SER A 228 -26.57 -16.26 7.37
N ARG A 229 -26.08 -16.62 6.18
CA ARG A 229 -26.75 -16.48 4.88
C ARG A 229 -26.50 -17.74 4.08
N SER A 230 -27.36 -18.04 3.13
CA SER A 230 -27.06 -19.11 2.18
C SER A 230 -25.88 -18.71 1.27
N LEU A 231 -25.18 -19.71 0.71
CA LEU A 231 -24.09 -19.45 -0.23
C LEU A 231 -24.59 -18.67 -1.46
N GLU A 232 -25.76 -19.01 -1.96
CA GLU A 232 -26.39 -18.37 -3.13
C GLU A 232 -26.70 -16.90 -2.87
N GLU A 233 -27.28 -16.58 -1.72
CA GLU A 233 -27.52 -15.19 -1.30
C GLU A 233 -26.22 -14.43 -1.11
N THR A 234 -25.22 -15.05 -0.51
CA THR A 234 -23.89 -14.45 -0.32
C THR A 234 -23.23 -14.11 -1.66
N VAL A 235 -23.31 -15.03 -2.62
CA VAL A 235 -22.78 -14.83 -3.98
C VAL A 235 -23.49 -13.66 -4.67
N GLU A 236 -24.82 -13.54 -4.53
CA GLU A 236 -25.57 -12.42 -5.09
C GLU A 236 -25.19 -11.09 -4.44
N CYS A 237 -25.11 -11.06 -3.10
CA CYS A 237 -24.68 -9.87 -2.35
C CYS A 237 -23.29 -9.40 -2.77
N ILE A 238 -22.32 -10.33 -2.91
CA ILE A 238 -20.96 -9.99 -3.38
C ILE A 238 -21.03 -9.41 -4.80
N HIS A 239 -21.80 -10.05 -5.69
CA HIS A 239 -21.91 -9.60 -7.07
C HIS A 239 -22.50 -8.18 -7.14
N GLN A 240 -23.55 -7.90 -6.41
CA GLN A 240 -24.19 -6.59 -6.40
C GLN A 240 -23.29 -5.52 -5.75
N SER A 241 -22.66 -5.83 -4.62
CA SER A 241 -21.76 -4.91 -3.93
C SER A 241 -20.54 -4.53 -4.78
N VAL A 242 -19.95 -5.48 -5.51
CA VAL A 242 -18.83 -5.20 -6.43
C VAL A 242 -19.29 -4.34 -7.61
N LYS A 243 -20.48 -4.60 -8.18
CA LYS A 243 -21.04 -3.76 -9.26
C LYS A 243 -21.26 -2.33 -8.80
N ASP A 244 -21.85 -2.16 -7.63
CA ASP A 244 -22.08 -0.85 -7.02
C ASP A 244 -20.76 -0.12 -6.79
N SER A 245 -19.79 -0.79 -6.17
CA SER A 245 -18.48 -0.20 -5.93
C SER A 245 -17.76 0.19 -7.22
N VAL A 246 -17.72 -0.66 -8.23
CA VAL A 246 -17.10 -0.33 -9.53
C VAL A 246 -17.77 0.90 -10.16
N ALA A 247 -19.10 1.04 -10.02
CA ALA A 247 -19.83 2.20 -10.54
C ALA A 247 -19.45 3.49 -9.80
N TYR A 248 -19.37 3.47 -8.46
CA TYR A 248 -18.90 4.61 -7.68
C TYR A 248 -17.44 4.97 -7.99
N HIS A 249 -16.57 3.98 -8.16
CA HIS A 249 -15.16 4.20 -8.53
C HIS A 249 -14.98 4.63 -10.01
N LYS A 250 -16.05 4.68 -10.80
CA LYS A 250 -16.03 5.22 -12.17
C LYS A 250 -16.29 6.73 -12.22
N ILE A 251 -16.80 7.35 -11.14
CA ILE A 251 -17.12 8.78 -11.08
C ILE A 251 -15.86 9.60 -11.37
N ALA A 252 -15.80 10.26 -12.51
CA ALA A 252 -14.71 11.11 -12.98
C ALA A 252 -15.17 11.92 -14.20
N ASP A 253 -14.58 13.10 -14.43
CA ASP A 253 -14.77 13.89 -15.65
C ASP A 253 -13.77 13.50 -16.77
N VAL A 254 -12.98 12.43 -16.53
CA VAL A 254 -12.01 11.85 -17.45
C VAL A 254 -12.27 10.36 -17.66
N GLU A 255 -11.69 9.80 -18.73
CA GLU A 255 -11.81 8.35 -19.04
C GLU A 255 -11.15 7.50 -17.93
N VAL A 256 -11.80 6.39 -17.56
CA VAL A 256 -11.33 5.44 -16.54
C VAL A 256 -11.01 4.09 -17.21
N GLY A 257 -9.76 3.65 -17.12
CA GLY A 257 -9.30 2.35 -17.60
C GLY A 257 -9.20 1.29 -16.51
N SER A 258 -8.55 0.16 -16.84
CA SER A 258 -8.31 -0.91 -15.88
C SER A 258 -6.96 -1.59 -16.08
N PHE A 259 -6.28 -1.91 -14.99
CA PHE A 259 -5.19 -2.87 -15.02
C PHE A 259 -5.75 -4.29 -15.12
N LEU A 260 -5.08 -5.14 -15.90
CA LEU A 260 -5.54 -6.50 -16.16
C LEU A 260 -4.37 -7.49 -16.15
N SER A 261 -4.31 -8.34 -15.14
CA SER A 261 -3.32 -9.41 -15.03
C SER A 261 -3.78 -10.75 -15.59
N GLY A 262 -5.09 -10.90 -15.88
CA GLY A 262 -5.71 -12.17 -16.21
C GLY A 262 -6.01 -13.08 -15.01
N GLY A 263 -5.75 -12.61 -13.79
CA GLY A 263 -6.25 -13.21 -12.54
C GLY A 263 -7.73 -12.90 -12.29
N VAL A 264 -8.40 -13.64 -11.41
CA VAL A 264 -9.85 -13.50 -11.17
C VAL A 264 -10.23 -12.08 -10.75
N ASP A 265 -9.42 -11.42 -9.92
CA ASP A 265 -9.71 -10.12 -9.33
C ASP A 265 -9.76 -9.01 -10.38
N SER A 266 -8.67 -8.82 -11.11
CA SER A 266 -8.57 -7.83 -12.20
C SER A 266 -9.53 -8.15 -13.35
N SER A 267 -9.77 -9.43 -13.64
CA SER A 267 -10.73 -9.87 -14.64
C SER A 267 -12.16 -9.51 -14.26
N TYR A 268 -12.50 -9.65 -12.97
CA TYR A 268 -13.83 -9.28 -12.47
C TYR A 268 -14.04 -7.77 -12.56
N ILE A 269 -13.08 -6.96 -12.10
CA ILE A 269 -13.15 -5.49 -12.24
C ILE A 269 -13.33 -5.09 -13.72
N ALA A 270 -12.45 -5.56 -14.62
CA ALA A 270 -12.53 -5.22 -16.04
C ALA A 270 -13.86 -5.65 -16.70
N SER A 271 -14.41 -6.79 -16.27
CA SER A 271 -15.68 -7.31 -16.81
C SER A 271 -16.91 -6.48 -16.38
N VAL A 272 -16.87 -5.90 -15.18
CA VAL A 272 -17.94 -5.03 -14.64
C VAL A 272 -17.79 -3.61 -15.16
N LEU A 273 -16.58 -3.05 -15.13
CA LEU A 273 -16.27 -1.70 -15.58
C LEU A 273 -16.49 -1.51 -17.08
N ARG A 274 -16.13 -2.52 -17.89
CA ARG A 274 -16.15 -2.48 -19.36
C ARG A 274 -15.40 -1.25 -19.91
N PRO A 275 -14.12 -1.06 -19.54
CA PRO A 275 -13.37 0.10 -20.00
C PRO A 275 -12.99 -0.02 -21.47
N ASP A 276 -12.77 1.12 -22.14
CA ASP A 276 -12.25 1.13 -23.53
C ASP A 276 -10.81 0.63 -23.60
N LYS A 277 -10.02 0.78 -22.52
CA LYS A 277 -8.61 0.42 -22.47
C LYS A 277 -8.26 -0.37 -21.22
N THR A 278 -7.51 -1.44 -21.41
CA THR A 278 -6.89 -2.21 -20.33
C THR A 278 -5.38 -2.31 -20.54
N TYR A 279 -4.63 -2.50 -19.46
CA TYR A 279 -3.18 -2.53 -19.50
C TYR A 279 -2.63 -3.76 -18.78
N SER A 280 -1.62 -4.39 -19.38
CA SER A 280 -0.97 -5.59 -18.87
C SER A 280 0.54 -5.50 -18.99
N VAL A 281 1.25 -6.10 -18.04
CA VAL A 281 2.70 -6.21 -18.07
C VAL A 281 3.11 -7.66 -17.86
N GLY A 282 4.13 -8.12 -18.57
CA GLY A 282 4.71 -9.47 -18.48
C GLY A 282 6.23 -9.44 -18.56
N PHE A 283 6.84 -10.61 -18.61
CA PHE A 283 8.30 -10.76 -18.69
C PHE A 283 8.70 -11.60 -19.90
N GLU A 284 9.90 -11.36 -20.43
CA GLU A 284 10.47 -12.14 -21.54
C GLU A 284 10.84 -13.58 -21.16
N VAL A 285 10.97 -13.86 -19.85
CA VAL A 285 11.38 -15.17 -19.36
C VAL A 285 10.21 -16.17 -19.42
N GLN A 286 10.42 -17.29 -20.07
CA GLN A 286 9.40 -18.33 -20.22
C GLN A 286 8.87 -18.80 -18.86
N GLY A 287 7.54 -18.91 -18.72
CA GLY A 287 6.86 -19.29 -17.49
C GLY A 287 6.58 -18.13 -16.51
N PHE A 288 7.00 -16.91 -16.86
CA PHE A 288 6.73 -15.69 -16.07
C PHE A 288 5.81 -14.68 -16.79
N ASP A 289 5.32 -15.01 -18.00
CA ASP A 289 4.39 -14.17 -18.75
C ASP A 289 2.95 -14.65 -18.62
N GLU A 290 2.12 -13.89 -17.89
CA GLU A 290 0.68 -14.12 -17.72
C GLU A 290 -0.19 -13.31 -18.69
N THR A 291 0.40 -12.46 -19.52
CA THR A 291 -0.35 -11.52 -20.39
C THR A 291 -1.17 -12.22 -21.47
N THR A 292 -0.85 -13.47 -21.81
CA THR A 292 -1.69 -14.30 -22.70
C THR A 292 -3.11 -14.43 -22.17
N HIS A 293 -3.27 -14.64 -20.86
CA HIS A 293 -4.60 -14.77 -20.25
C HIS A 293 -5.38 -13.46 -20.22
N ALA A 294 -4.67 -12.35 -20.02
CA ALA A 294 -5.29 -11.02 -20.11
C ALA A 294 -5.78 -10.75 -21.54
N ARG A 295 -4.97 -11.08 -22.56
CA ARG A 295 -5.36 -10.97 -23.97
C ARG A 295 -6.59 -11.82 -24.29
N ASP A 296 -6.58 -13.10 -23.94
CA ASP A 296 -7.67 -14.03 -24.26
C ASP A 296 -8.99 -13.59 -23.59
N LEU A 297 -8.92 -13.02 -22.37
CA LEU A 297 -10.08 -12.41 -21.72
C LEU A 297 -10.57 -11.16 -22.49
N CYS A 298 -9.65 -10.29 -22.94
CA CYS A 298 -10.02 -9.11 -23.69
C CYS A 298 -10.70 -9.47 -25.03
N GLU A 299 -10.21 -10.50 -25.73
CA GLU A 299 -10.87 -11.03 -26.91
C GLU A 299 -12.29 -11.50 -26.60
N THR A 300 -12.47 -12.27 -25.52
CA THR A 300 -13.78 -12.77 -25.07
C THR A 300 -14.74 -11.64 -24.67
N LEU A 301 -14.23 -10.60 -24.01
CA LEU A 301 -15.02 -9.47 -23.52
C LEU A 301 -15.08 -8.30 -24.52
N HIS A 302 -14.44 -8.39 -25.67
CA HIS A 302 -14.32 -7.33 -26.68
C HIS A 302 -13.72 -6.03 -26.09
N LEU A 303 -12.67 -6.15 -25.26
CA LEU A 303 -11.91 -5.05 -24.68
C LEU A 303 -10.59 -4.85 -25.43
N LYS A 304 -10.05 -3.63 -25.42
CA LYS A 304 -8.70 -3.34 -25.95
C LYS A 304 -7.67 -3.52 -24.83
N ASN A 305 -6.55 -4.19 -25.15
CA ASN A 305 -5.45 -4.39 -24.21
C ASN A 305 -4.13 -3.89 -24.78
N LYS A 306 -3.43 -3.04 -24.03
CA LYS A 306 -2.06 -2.60 -24.30
C LYS A 306 -1.12 -3.37 -23.37
N LYS A 307 -0.06 -3.95 -23.93
CA LYS A 307 0.87 -4.82 -23.21
C LYS A 307 2.30 -4.29 -23.29
N LYS A 308 3.05 -4.38 -22.19
CA LYS A 308 4.51 -4.19 -22.13
C LYS A 308 5.17 -5.48 -21.62
N THR A 309 6.28 -5.89 -22.26
CA THR A 309 7.12 -7.02 -21.80
C THR A 309 8.42 -6.46 -21.24
N LEU A 310 8.75 -6.81 -20.02
CA LEU A 310 9.92 -6.32 -19.29
C LEU A 310 11.09 -7.28 -19.42
N THR A 311 12.27 -6.69 -19.59
CA THR A 311 13.57 -7.37 -19.59
C THR A 311 14.23 -7.26 -18.21
N SER A 312 15.30 -8.04 -17.99
CA SER A 312 16.16 -7.88 -16.81
C SER A 312 16.75 -6.47 -16.72
N LYS A 313 17.10 -5.86 -17.87
CA LYS A 313 17.62 -4.48 -17.94
C LYS A 313 16.58 -3.47 -17.44
N ASP A 314 15.35 -3.55 -17.91
CA ASP A 314 14.26 -2.68 -17.46
C ASP A 314 14.11 -2.76 -15.95
N PHE A 315 14.10 -3.99 -15.40
CA PHE A 315 13.93 -4.21 -13.97
C PHE A 315 15.01 -3.52 -13.14
N PHE A 316 16.28 -3.78 -13.44
CA PHE A 316 17.39 -3.23 -12.64
C PHE A 316 17.63 -1.72 -12.84
N ASP A 317 17.29 -1.19 -14.00
CA ASP A 317 17.45 0.25 -14.28
C ASP A 317 16.35 1.11 -13.64
N ALA A 318 15.16 0.54 -13.42
CA ALA A 318 14.08 1.23 -12.71
C ALA A 318 14.29 1.27 -11.18
N LEU A 319 15.03 0.33 -10.58
CA LEU A 319 15.13 0.18 -9.13
C LEU A 319 15.49 1.47 -8.38
N PRO A 320 16.49 2.28 -8.80
CA PRO A 320 16.78 3.54 -8.09
C PRO A 320 15.59 4.49 -8.07
N LYS A 321 14.85 4.62 -9.18
CA LYS A 321 13.64 5.45 -9.27
C LYS A 321 12.52 4.89 -8.39
N VAL A 322 12.30 3.57 -8.43
CA VAL A 322 11.30 2.89 -7.59
C VAL A 322 11.57 3.16 -6.10
N GLN A 323 12.83 3.07 -5.65
CA GLN A 323 13.19 3.36 -4.27
C GLN A 323 13.01 4.85 -3.93
N TYR A 324 13.33 5.77 -4.84
CA TYR A 324 13.09 7.20 -4.66
C TYR A 324 11.60 7.52 -4.50
N TYR A 325 10.75 6.99 -5.40
CA TYR A 325 9.31 7.27 -5.33
C TYR A 325 8.61 6.56 -4.17
N SER A 326 9.17 5.47 -3.64
CA SER A 326 8.59 4.74 -2.50
C SER A 326 8.67 5.49 -1.16
N ASP A 327 9.53 6.50 -1.02
CA ASP A 327 9.89 7.21 0.23
C ASP A 327 10.59 6.33 1.27
N GLU A 328 10.10 5.12 1.51
CA GLU A 328 10.72 4.10 2.37
C GLU A 328 11.30 2.98 1.51
N PRO A 329 12.34 2.25 1.98
CA PRO A 329 12.84 1.10 1.24
C PRO A 329 11.73 0.06 1.10
N HIS A 330 11.54 -0.43 -0.12
CA HIS A 330 10.45 -1.33 -0.45
C HIS A 330 10.96 -2.49 -1.30
N ALA A 331 10.82 -3.73 -0.81
CA ALA A 331 11.36 -4.91 -1.49
C ALA A 331 10.27 -5.84 -2.07
N ASN A 332 9.08 -5.31 -2.35
CA ASN A 332 8.09 -6.04 -3.11
C ASN A 332 8.47 -6.05 -4.60
N LEU A 333 8.70 -7.24 -5.15
CA LEU A 333 9.14 -7.41 -6.52
C LEU A 333 8.15 -6.85 -7.56
N SER A 334 6.86 -6.76 -7.22
CA SER A 334 5.84 -6.23 -8.13
C SER A 334 5.85 -4.70 -8.26
N ALA A 335 6.68 -3.98 -7.49
CA ALA A 335 6.80 -2.52 -7.60
C ALA A 335 7.32 -2.09 -8.98
N VAL A 336 8.38 -2.71 -9.48
CA VAL A 336 8.94 -2.39 -10.79
C VAL A 336 7.97 -2.64 -11.94
N PRO A 337 7.32 -3.83 -12.04
CA PRO A 337 6.28 -4.03 -13.05
C PRO A 337 5.13 -3.01 -12.99
N LEU A 338 4.68 -2.67 -11.77
CA LEU A 338 3.63 -1.67 -11.60
C LEU A 338 4.08 -0.26 -12.03
N PHE A 339 5.34 0.11 -11.77
CA PHE A 339 5.95 1.35 -12.23
C PHE A 339 5.86 1.47 -13.76
N TYR A 340 6.27 0.43 -14.51
CA TYR A 340 6.19 0.43 -15.97
C TYR A 340 4.75 0.30 -16.51
N LEU A 341 3.89 -0.41 -15.81
CA LEU A 341 2.46 -0.49 -16.16
C LEU A 341 1.82 0.90 -16.08
N SER A 342 2.19 1.67 -15.06
CA SER A 342 1.71 3.04 -14.85
C SER A 342 2.28 4.01 -15.90
N GLU A 343 3.58 3.89 -16.21
CA GLU A 343 4.23 4.64 -17.31
C GLU A 343 3.49 4.46 -18.65
N MET A 344 3.09 3.23 -18.95
CA MET A 344 2.35 2.93 -20.18
C MET A 344 0.91 3.45 -20.16
N ALA A 345 0.22 3.37 -19.01
CA ALA A 345 -1.19 3.75 -18.90
C ALA A 345 -1.39 5.27 -18.93
N VAL A 346 -0.46 6.04 -18.35
CA VAL A 346 -0.57 7.51 -18.29
C VAL A 346 -0.45 8.18 -19.69
N GLU A 347 0.10 7.49 -20.67
CA GLU A 347 0.09 7.98 -22.08
C GLU A 347 -1.33 8.19 -22.60
N ASP A 348 -2.31 7.47 -22.07
CA ASP A 348 -3.68 7.45 -22.56
C ASP A 348 -4.71 7.93 -21.54
N LEU A 349 -4.45 7.78 -20.22
CA LEU A 349 -5.44 7.92 -19.15
C LEU A 349 -4.85 8.60 -17.92
N LYS A 350 -5.73 9.20 -17.10
CA LYS A 350 -5.39 9.73 -15.76
C LYS A 350 -5.86 8.81 -14.63
N VAL A 351 -6.80 7.89 -14.90
CA VAL A 351 -7.44 7.04 -13.87
C VAL A 351 -7.52 5.60 -14.35
N VAL A 352 -7.17 4.66 -13.47
CA VAL A 352 -7.34 3.22 -13.68
C VAL A 352 -7.92 2.54 -12.44
N GLN A 353 -8.71 1.47 -12.65
CA GLN A 353 -9.14 0.58 -11.58
C GLN A 353 -8.27 -0.68 -11.53
N SER A 354 -8.06 -1.23 -10.33
CA SER A 354 -7.33 -2.49 -10.14
C SER A 354 -8.02 -3.42 -9.14
N GLY A 355 -7.56 -4.67 -9.10
CA GLY A 355 -8.10 -5.73 -8.25
C GLY A 355 -7.46 -5.85 -6.86
N GLU A 356 -6.74 -4.84 -6.37
CA GLU A 356 -6.10 -4.87 -5.06
C GLU A 356 -7.13 -4.99 -3.91
N GLY A 357 -6.76 -5.68 -2.83
CA GLY A 357 -7.61 -5.87 -1.65
C GLY A 357 -8.53 -7.09 -1.70
N ALA A 358 -8.77 -7.68 -2.88
CA ALA A 358 -9.66 -8.85 -2.99
C ALA A 358 -9.14 -10.09 -2.24
N ASP A 359 -7.83 -10.27 -2.17
CA ASP A 359 -7.22 -11.41 -1.48
C ASP A 359 -7.39 -11.28 0.04
N GLU A 360 -7.19 -10.11 0.55
CA GLU A 360 -7.28 -9.79 1.98
C GLU A 360 -8.72 -9.86 2.50
N LEU A 361 -9.69 -9.36 1.72
CA LEU A 361 -11.10 -9.33 2.12
C LEU A 361 -11.83 -10.66 1.95
N PHE A 362 -11.47 -11.43 0.93
CA PHE A 362 -12.20 -12.66 0.55
C PHE A 362 -11.38 -13.95 0.72
N GLY A 363 -10.20 -13.89 1.35
CA GLY A 363 -9.40 -15.07 1.67
C GLY A 363 -8.69 -15.68 0.45
N GLY A 364 -7.92 -14.87 -0.31
CA GLY A 364 -7.32 -15.30 -1.57
C GLY A 364 -5.97 -15.99 -1.47
N TYR A 365 -5.20 -15.75 -0.42
CA TYR A 365 -3.85 -16.27 -0.28
C TYR A 365 -3.81 -17.74 0.17
N ASP A 366 -2.91 -18.53 -0.42
CA ASP A 366 -2.72 -19.93 -0.02
C ASP A 366 -2.29 -20.05 1.46
N ALA A 367 -1.63 -19.03 2.01
CA ALA A 367 -1.25 -18.98 3.41
C ALA A 367 -2.43 -18.94 4.38
N TYR A 368 -3.61 -18.54 3.93
CA TYR A 368 -4.82 -18.54 4.76
C TYR A 368 -5.44 -19.92 4.91
N LYS A 369 -5.16 -20.86 4.00
CA LYS A 369 -5.70 -22.22 4.04
C LYS A 369 -5.24 -22.95 5.30
N GLU A 370 -6.15 -23.67 5.90
CA GLU A 370 -5.85 -24.59 6.99
C GLU A 370 -5.53 -25.96 6.41
N ASN A 371 -4.39 -26.52 6.82
CA ASN A 371 -4.00 -27.84 6.38
C ASN A 371 -4.27 -28.85 7.50
N LYS A 372 -5.18 -29.79 7.26
CA LYS A 372 -5.52 -30.86 8.22
C LYS A 372 -4.28 -31.62 8.72
N ASN A 373 -3.24 -31.75 7.88
CA ASN A 373 -2.00 -32.38 8.29
C ASN A 373 -1.21 -31.54 9.30
N ASP A 374 -1.28 -30.19 9.19
CA ASP A 374 -0.65 -29.27 10.13
C ASP A 374 -1.32 -29.38 11.50
N GLU A 375 -2.65 -29.43 11.54
CA GLU A 375 -3.41 -29.62 12.77
C GLU A 375 -3.15 -30.98 13.41
N LEU A 376 -3.18 -32.04 12.62
CA LEU A 376 -2.92 -33.40 13.12
C LEU A 376 -1.50 -33.50 13.68
N TYR A 377 -0.52 -32.95 12.98
CA TYR A 377 0.87 -32.92 13.45
C TYR A 377 1.00 -32.12 14.77
N LYS A 378 0.34 -30.97 14.90
CA LYS A 378 0.33 -30.18 16.13
C LYS A 378 -0.36 -30.88 17.31
N LYS A 379 -1.38 -31.71 17.03
CA LYS A 379 -2.06 -32.53 18.06
C LYS A 379 -1.20 -33.71 18.56
N ILE A 380 -0.44 -34.34 17.65
CA ILE A 380 0.32 -35.56 17.96
C ILE A 380 1.73 -35.25 18.51
N VAL A 381 2.42 -34.26 17.93
CA VAL A 381 3.83 -33.98 18.24
C VAL A 381 3.92 -32.86 19.29
N PRO A 382 4.55 -33.13 20.47
CA PRO A 382 4.72 -32.13 21.51
C PRO A 382 5.47 -30.88 21.03
N ALA A 383 5.08 -29.70 21.55
CA ALA A 383 5.63 -28.40 21.12
C ALA A 383 7.16 -28.32 21.20
N ALA A 384 7.77 -28.87 22.27
CA ALA A 384 9.22 -28.89 22.43
C ALA A 384 9.94 -29.69 21.31
N LEU A 385 9.33 -30.82 20.88
CA LEU A 385 9.88 -31.63 19.81
C LEU A 385 9.68 -30.94 18.44
N ARG A 386 8.51 -30.32 18.23
CA ARG A 386 8.23 -29.54 17.00
C ARG A 386 9.25 -28.42 16.83
N LYS A 387 9.55 -27.66 17.90
CA LYS A 387 10.54 -26.59 17.91
C LYS A 387 11.94 -27.09 17.53
N LYS A 388 12.38 -28.26 18.09
CA LYS A 388 13.66 -28.88 17.73
C LYS A 388 13.72 -29.32 16.27
N LEU A 389 12.64 -29.95 15.77
CA LEU A 389 12.55 -30.39 14.37
C LEU A 389 12.51 -29.19 13.41
N GLY A 390 11.81 -28.11 13.75
CA GLY A 390 11.79 -26.88 12.96
C GLY A 390 13.16 -26.22 12.89
N HIS A 391 13.86 -26.11 14.01
CA HIS A 391 15.22 -25.57 14.04
C HIS A 391 16.20 -26.45 13.20
N TRP A 392 16.11 -27.76 13.32
CA TRP A 392 16.90 -28.67 12.49
C TRP A 392 16.61 -28.54 10.99
N ALA A 393 15.36 -28.24 10.63
CA ALA A 393 14.93 -28.02 9.26
C ALA A 393 15.34 -26.63 8.70
N LYS A 394 15.75 -25.69 9.57
CA LYS A 394 16.20 -24.34 9.16
C LYS A 394 17.40 -24.48 8.20
N GLY A 395 17.39 -23.72 7.11
CA GLY A 395 18.39 -23.82 6.04
C GLY A 395 18.24 -25.00 5.08
N ARG A 396 17.27 -25.88 5.32
CA ARG A 396 17.00 -27.07 4.48
C ARG A 396 15.66 -27.01 3.76
N ALA A 397 15.00 -25.86 3.73
CA ALA A 397 13.62 -25.69 3.25
C ALA A 397 13.37 -26.18 1.81
N GLU A 398 14.40 -26.21 0.97
CA GLU A 398 14.31 -26.74 -0.40
C GLU A 398 14.13 -28.27 -0.45
N LYS A 399 14.45 -29.00 0.63
CA LYS A 399 14.20 -30.44 0.71
C LYS A 399 12.75 -30.73 1.08
N ARG A 400 12.16 -31.72 0.42
CA ARG A 400 10.76 -32.14 0.63
C ARG A 400 10.48 -32.40 2.12
N GLY A 401 9.45 -31.77 2.65
CA GLY A 401 9.00 -31.89 4.04
C GLY A 401 9.67 -30.94 5.04
N MET A 402 10.79 -30.29 4.72
CA MET A 402 11.46 -29.38 5.65
C MET A 402 10.64 -28.09 5.90
N GLY A 403 10.02 -27.53 4.85
CA GLY A 403 9.12 -26.40 4.98
C GLY A 403 7.89 -26.69 5.86
N PHE A 404 7.39 -27.95 5.84
CA PHE A 404 6.33 -28.40 6.74
C PHE A 404 6.77 -28.35 8.21
N LEU A 405 7.96 -28.86 8.51
CA LEU A 405 8.51 -28.87 9.88
C LEU A 405 8.75 -27.46 10.40
N GLN A 406 9.27 -26.57 9.57
CA GLN A 406 9.48 -25.17 9.92
C GLN A 406 8.17 -24.44 10.24
N ARG A 407 7.19 -24.52 9.33
CA ARG A 407 5.88 -23.87 9.49
C ARG A 407 5.13 -24.33 10.74
N ASN A 408 5.32 -25.59 11.15
CA ASN A 408 4.65 -26.19 12.29
C ASN A 408 5.49 -26.26 13.58
N ALA A 409 6.65 -25.60 13.58
CA ALA A 409 7.56 -25.57 14.73
C ALA A 409 6.96 -24.85 15.94
N THR A 410 6.21 -23.78 15.71
CA THR A 410 5.68 -22.87 16.73
C THR A 410 4.16 -22.68 16.58
N SER A 411 3.58 -21.79 17.38
CA SER A 411 2.18 -21.39 17.26
C SER A 411 1.96 -20.57 15.97
N LEU A 412 0.71 -20.29 15.63
CA LEU A 412 0.37 -19.40 14.52
C LEU A 412 0.93 -18.00 14.77
N GLU A 413 0.73 -17.49 15.98
CA GLU A 413 1.14 -16.16 16.42
C GLU A 413 2.67 -15.96 16.41
N ASP A 414 3.43 -17.06 16.50
CA ASP A 414 4.89 -17.03 16.44
C ASP A 414 5.47 -17.33 15.04
N SER A 415 4.64 -17.73 14.07
CA SER A 415 5.11 -18.21 12.76
C SER A 415 4.52 -17.45 11.57
N TYR A 416 3.40 -16.77 11.74
CA TYR A 416 2.75 -16.02 10.67
C TYR A 416 2.92 -14.52 10.89
N ILE A 417 3.51 -13.85 9.91
CA ILE A 417 3.74 -12.40 9.93
C ILE A 417 3.11 -11.67 8.72
N GLY A 418 2.36 -12.40 7.90
CA GLY A 418 1.81 -11.90 6.63
C GLY A 418 2.32 -12.69 5.43
N GLN A 419 2.17 -12.11 4.25
CA GLN A 419 2.48 -12.77 2.97
C GLN A 419 3.97 -12.79 2.64
N ALA A 420 4.76 -11.94 3.28
CA ALA A 420 6.21 -11.90 3.10
C ALA A 420 6.93 -12.16 4.42
N PHE A 421 7.74 -13.22 4.43
CA PHE A 421 8.67 -13.54 5.51
C PHE A 421 10.03 -13.78 4.89
N ILE A 422 10.94 -12.81 5.02
CA ILE A 422 12.25 -12.83 4.36
C ILE A 422 13.27 -13.55 5.22
N MET A 423 13.32 -13.20 6.51
CA MET A 423 14.22 -13.79 7.49
C MET A 423 13.62 -13.69 8.90
N ASP A 424 14.08 -14.53 9.82
CA ASP A 424 13.65 -14.44 11.21
C ASP A 424 14.50 -13.42 12.02
N ASN A 425 14.17 -13.23 13.31
CA ASN A 425 14.89 -12.29 14.16
C ASN A 425 16.39 -12.60 14.26
N GLU A 426 16.78 -13.89 14.33
CA GLU A 426 18.19 -14.33 14.45
C GLU A 426 18.97 -13.98 13.17
N ASP A 427 18.39 -14.29 12.01
CA ASP A 427 18.99 -13.96 10.70
C ASP A 427 19.11 -12.43 10.52
N ALA A 428 18.11 -11.66 10.98
CA ALA A 428 18.14 -10.19 10.92
C ALA A 428 19.24 -9.63 11.83
N ASP A 429 19.38 -10.14 13.05
CA ASP A 429 20.45 -9.73 13.98
C ASP A 429 21.85 -10.14 13.48
N GLU A 430 21.97 -11.26 12.74
CA GLU A 430 23.24 -11.71 12.15
C GLU A 430 23.69 -10.80 11.00
N VAL A 431 22.72 -10.34 10.17
CA VAL A 431 23.05 -9.50 9.00
C VAL A 431 23.23 -8.04 9.36
N MET A 432 22.60 -7.54 10.42
CA MET A 432 22.72 -6.14 10.85
C MET A 432 24.09 -5.89 11.51
N ALA A 433 24.67 -4.72 11.21
CA ALA A 433 25.85 -4.23 11.93
C ALA A 433 25.50 -3.93 13.40
N ASP A 434 26.48 -4.06 14.30
CA ASP A 434 26.25 -3.94 15.76
C ASP A 434 25.60 -2.61 16.17
N GLY A 435 25.94 -1.50 15.48
CA GLY A 435 25.37 -0.16 15.74
C GLY A 435 23.86 -0.05 15.44
N TYR A 436 23.32 -0.93 14.60
CA TYR A 436 21.92 -0.93 14.19
C TYR A 436 21.08 -2.04 14.83
N LYS A 437 21.67 -2.97 15.58
CA LYS A 437 20.93 -4.00 16.30
C LYS A 437 19.96 -3.40 17.32
N THR A 438 18.80 -4.03 17.44
CA THR A 438 17.73 -3.63 18.35
C THR A 438 17.06 -4.85 18.97
N ALA A 439 16.47 -4.67 20.15
CA ALA A 439 15.76 -5.73 20.87
C ALA A 439 14.36 -6.02 20.31
N LEU A 440 13.83 -5.16 19.43
CA LEU A 440 12.50 -5.35 18.83
C LEU A 440 12.43 -6.67 18.07
N CYS A 441 11.39 -7.47 18.33
CA CYS A 441 11.10 -8.70 17.63
C CYS A 441 9.83 -8.57 16.78
N TYR A 442 9.73 -9.30 15.68
CA TYR A 442 8.51 -9.25 14.85
C TYR A 442 7.25 -9.69 15.62
N GLN A 443 7.39 -10.53 16.65
CA GLN A 443 6.28 -10.92 17.53
C GLN A 443 5.69 -9.73 18.31
N ASP A 444 6.51 -8.75 18.65
CA ASP A 444 6.04 -7.53 19.35
C ASP A 444 5.10 -6.71 18.43
N VAL A 445 5.33 -6.80 17.11
CA VAL A 445 4.50 -6.15 16.11
C VAL A 445 3.23 -6.95 15.82
N THR A 446 3.30 -8.28 15.71
CA THR A 446 2.18 -9.11 15.22
C THR A 446 1.20 -9.58 16.30
N ARG A 447 1.67 -9.90 17.52
CA ARG A 447 0.83 -10.43 18.60
C ARG A 447 -0.37 -9.57 18.96
N PRO A 448 -0.24 -8.22 19.06
CA PRO A 448 -1.38 -7.38 19.41
C PRO A 448 -2.57 -7.52 18.46
N TYR A 449 -2.34 -7.87 17.20
CA TYR A 449 -3.41 -8.10 16.22
C TYR A 449 -4.06 -9.47 16.39
N PHE A 450 -3.29 -10.52 16.68
CA PHE A 450 -3.84 -11.86 16.94
C PHE A 450 -4.70 -11.92 18.20
N GLU A 451 -4.41 -11.11 19.21
CA GLU A 451 -5.15 -11.04 20.46
C GLU A 451 -6.52 -10.36 20.31
N ARG A 452 -6.70 -9.52 19.28
CA ARG A 452 -7.93 -8.75 19.05
C ARG A 452 -9.04 -9.55 18.40
N VAL A 453 -8.73 -10.67 17.73
CA VAL A 453 -9.70 -11.46 16.97
C VAL A 453 -9.57 -12.96 17.28
N LYS A 454 -10.71 -13.66 17.21
CA LYS A 454 -10.75 -15.12 17.38
C LYS A 454 -10.68 -15.85 16.05
N GLU A 455 -11.38 -15.34 15.04
CA GLU A 455 -11.51 -15.90 13.71
C GLU A 455 -10.83 -15.01 12.68
N HIS A 456 -10.58 -15.50 11.47
CA HIS A 456 -9.92 -14.74 10.39
C HIS A 456 -8.57 -14.10 10.78
N LYS A 457 -7.87 -14.67 11.77
CA LYS A 457 -6.64 -14.10 12.37
C LYS A 457 -5.60 -13.66 11.35
N LYS A 458 -5.36 -14.47 10.31
CA LYS A 458 -4.37 -14.16 9.27
C LYS A 458 -4.84 -13.02 8.36
N MET A 459 -6.12 -13.03 7.96
CA MET A 459 -6.72 -11.95 7.17
C MET A 459 -6.70 -10.64 7.97
N TYR A 460 -7.06 -10.68 9.26
CA TYR A 460 -7.03 -9.53 10.15
C TYR A 460 -5.63 -8.92 10.27
N LEU A 461 -4.60 -9.75 10.43
CA LEU A 461 -3.21 -9.28 10.46
C LEU A 461 -2.83 -8.60 9.14
N ASP A 462 -3.13 -9.25 8.01
CA ASP A 462 -2.77 -8.73 6.69
C ASP A 462 -3.50 -7.43 6.36
N MET A 463 -4.73 -7.26 6.80
CA MET A 463 -5.48 -5.99 6.64
C MET A 463 -4.86 -4.83 7.41
N HIS A 464 -4.10 -5.09 8.49
CA HIS A 464 -3.45 -4.05 9.29
C HIS A 464 -1.99 -3.83 8.92
N LEU A 465 -1.28 -4.85 8.45
CA LEU A 465 0.16 -4.76 8.17
C LEU A 465 0.47 -4.86 6.67
N TRP A 466 0.13 -5.99 6.04
CA TRP A 466 0.44 -6.25 4.64
C TRP A 466 -0.25 -5.30 3.68
N LEU A 467 -1.57 -5.13 3.82
CA LEU A 467 -2.38 -4.32 2.92
C LEU A 467 -1.95 -2.84 2.92
N PRO A 468 -1.93 -2.12 4.06
CA PRO A 468 -1.61 -0.68 4.06
C PRO A 468 -0.12 -0.38 3.85
N HIS A 469 0.80 -1.23 4.34
CA HIS A 469 2.23 -0.91 4.37
C HIS A 469 3.03 -1.53 3.22
N ASP A 470 2.48 -2.52 2.51
CA ASP A 470 3.13 -3.08 1.31
C ASP A 470 2.28 -2.85 0.05
N ILE A 471 1.05 -3.40 0.01
CA ILE A 471 0.23 -3.42 -1.21
C ILE A 471 -0.23 -2.01 -1.61
N LEU A 472 -0.87 -1.29 -0.70
CA LEU A 472 -1.42 0.05 -1.00
C LEU A 472 -0.32 1.11 -1.09
N LEU A 473 0.73 1.01 -0.26
CA LEU A 473 1.89 1.88 -0.37
C LEU A 473 2.52 1.78 -1.77
N LYS A 474 2.84 0.57 -2.20
CA LYS A 474 3.36 0.30 -3.55
C LYS A 474 2.40 0.81 -4.63
N ALA A 475 1.10 0.52 -4.48
CA ALA A 475 0.09 0.87 -5.46
C ALA A 475 0.02 2.39 -5.67
N ASP A 476 -0.12 3.18 -4.60
CA ASP A 476 -0.15 4.64 -4.68
C ASP A 476 1.18 5.21 -5.20
N LYS A 477 2.32 4.79 -4.64
CA LYS A 477 3.63 5.36 -4.97
C LYS A 477 4.04 5.10 -6.41
N MET A 478 3.84 3.88 -6.93
CA MET A 478 4.27 3.54 -8.29
C MET A 478 3.36 4.16 -9.36
N THR A 479 2.07 4.28 -9.09
CA THR A 479 1.15 4.92 -10.03
C THR A 479 1.33 6.43 -10.01
N MET A 480 1.48 7.03 -8.83
CA MET A 480 1.68 8.47 -8.70
C MET A 480 3.06 8.94 -9.15
N ALA A 481 4.07 8.08 -9.21
CA ALA A 481 5.35 8.39 -9.87
C ALA A 481 5.15 8.82 -11.34
N HIS A 482 4.02 8.45 -11.94
CA HIS A 482 3.64 8.78 -13.31
C HIS A 482 2.35 9.63 -13.40
N SER A 483 1.90 10.25 -12.31
CA SER A 483 0.66 11.05 -12.29
C SER A 483 -0.58 10.25 -12.73
N LEU A 484 -0.66 8.97 -12.35
CA LEU A 484 -1.78 8.08 -12.64
C LEU A 484 -2.56 7.77 -11.35
N GLU A 485 -3.85 8.04 -11.33
CA GLU A 485 -4.71 7.65 -10.20
C GLU A 485 -5.11 6.19 -10.25
N LEU A 486 -4.76 5.42 -9.22
CA LEU A 486 -5.26 4.08 -9.02
C LEU A 486 -6.45 4.06 -8.07
N ARG A 487 -7.53 3.42 -8.49
CA ARG A 487 -8.73 3.14 -7.68
C ARG A 487 -8.87 1.64 -7.42
N VAL A 488 -9.33 1.30 -6.22
CA VAL A 488 -9.35 -0.07 -5.70
C VAL A 488 -10.75 -0.49 -5.22
N PRO A 489 -11.68 -0.82 -6.14
CA PRO A 489 -13.09 -1.02 -5.82
C PRO A 489 -13.37 -2.08 -4.76
N PHE A 490 -12.50 -3.07 -4.56
CA PHE A 490 -12.68 -4.05 -3.49
C PHE A 490 -12.48 -3.43 -2.10
N LEU A 491 -11.69 -2.34 -1.98
CA LEU A 491 -11.48 -1.62 -0.73
C LEU A 491 -12.47 -0.47 -0.55
N ASP A 492 -13.71 -0.73 -0.91
CA ASP A 492 -14.84 0.15 -0.66
C ASP A 492 -15.45 -0.17 0.71
N LYS A 493 -15.93 0.88 1.40
CA LYS A 493 -16.58 0.75 2.71
C LYS A 493 -17.76 -0.24 2.69
N GLU A 494 -18.57 -0.24 1.62
CA GLU A 494 -19.74 -1.13 1.50
C GLU A 494 -19.32 -2.56 1.12
N VAL A 495 -18.26 -2.73 0.34
CA VAL A 495 -17.67 -4.06 0.09
C VAL A 495 -17.12 -4.65 1.40
N TRP A 496 -16.46 -3.83 2.24
CA TRP A 496 -16.02 -4.24 3.57
C TRP A 496 -17.20 -4.61 4.47
N ASN A 497 -18.28 -3.82 4.50
CA ASN A 497 -19.47 -4.10 5.31
C ASN A 497 -20.07 -5.46 4.99
N LEU A 498 -19.96 -5.90 3.73
CA LEU A 498 -20.35 -7.25 3.33
C LEU A 498 -19.27 -8.27 3.69
N ALA A 499 -18.00 -8.03 3.34
CA ALA A 499 -16.91 -8.98 3.54
C ALA A 499 -16.72 -9.37 5.01
N LYS A 500 -16.84 -8.41 5.95
CA LYS A 500 -16.76 -8.66 7.40
C LYS A 500 -17.83 -9.63 7.93
N SER A 501 -18.93 -9.81 7.19
CA SER A 501 -20.07 -10.64 7.59
C SER A 501 -20.04 -12.06 6.97
N LEU A 502 -19.03 -12.38 6.17
CA LEU A 502 -18.93 -13.67 5.49
C LEU A 502 -18.53 -14.78 6.46
N GLU A 503 -19.21 -15.93 6.37
CA GLU A 503 -18.76 -17.14 7.04
C GLU A 503 -17.40 -17.60 6.50
N SER A 504 -16.53 -18.07 7.37
CA SER A 504 -15.18 -18.51 7.03
C SER A 504 -15.16 -19.53 5.87
N GLU A 505 -16.17 -20.43 5.79
CA GLU A 505 -16.25 -21.42 4.72
C GLU A 505 -16.61 -20.83 3.33
N TYR A 506 -17.13 -19.60 3.28
CA TYR A 506 -17.40 -18.88 2.03
C TYR A 506 -16.18 -18.15 1.51
N CYS A 507 -15.25 -17.83 2.40
CA CYS A 507 -13.93 -17.36 2.05
C CYS A 507 -13.03 -18.53 1.62
N ILE A 508 -12.89 -19.56 2.46
CA ILE A 508 -11.98 -20.70 2.24
C ILE A 508 -12.66 -22.00 2.62
N LYS A 509 -12.69 -22.96 1.70
CA LYS A 509 -13.19 -24.32 1.97
C LYS A 509 -12.23 -25.36 1.39
N GLY A 510 -11.44 -26.00 2.26
CA GLY A 510 -10.41 -26.95 1.82
C GLY A 510 -9.35 -26.28 0.94
N GLU A 511 -9.23 -26.72 -0.31
CA GLU A 511 -8.29 -26.14 -1.27
C GLU A 511 -8.86 -24.93 -2.03
N GLU A 512 -10.15 -24.65 -1.89
CA GLU A 512 -10.79 -23.50 -2.56
C GLU A 512 -10.60 -22.22 -1.74
N SER A 513 -9.94 -21.24 -2.32
CA SER A 513 -9.82 -19.87 -1.81
C SER A 513 -10.76 -18.92 -2.54
N LYS A 514 -11.22 -17.85 -1.88
CA LYS A 514 -12.21 -16.90 -2.44
C LYS A 514 -13.48 -17.56 -2.95
N ARG A 515 -13.99 -18.58 -2.26
CA ARG A 515 -15.05 -19.45 -2.78
C ARG A 515 -16.28 -18.70 -3.27
N ALA A 516 -16.95 -17.95 -2.42
CA ALA A 516 -18.15 -17.18 -2.81
C ALA A 516 -17.83 -16.05 -3.80
N PHE A 517 -16.69 -15.38 -3.62
CA PHE A 517 -16.22 -14.32 -4.53
C PHE A 517 -15.98 -14.84 -5.95
N ARG A 518 -15.34 -16.00 -6.12
CA ARG A 518 -15.14 -16.64 -7.44
C ARG A 518 -16.47 -16.98 -8.11
N MET A 519 -17.43 -17.47 -7.35
CA MET A 519 -18.78 -17.76 -7.86
C MET A 519 -19.47 -16.47 -8.32
N ALA A 520 -19.34 -15.37 -7.57
CA ALA A 520 -19.86 -14.07 -7.96
C ALA A 520 -19.17 -13.55 -9.25
N ALA A 521 -17.85 -13.66 -9.34
CA ALA A 521 -17.09 -13.26 -10.51
C ALA A 521 -17.50 -14.04 -11.77
N MET A 522 -17.79 -15.34 -11.66
CA MET A 522 -18.22 -16.18 -12.79
C MET A 522 -19.59 -15.79 -13.38
N LYS A 523 -20.31 -14.85 -12.78
CA LYS A 523 -21.48 -14.24 -13.43
C LYS A 523 -21.11 -13.30 -14.57
N ASN A 524 -19.87 -12.79 -14.58
CA ASN A 524 -19.38 -11.82 -15.57
C ASN A 524 -18.19 -12.32 -16.39
N ILE A 525 -17.40 -13.26 -15.87
CA ILE A 525 -16.24 -13.84 -16.55
C ILE A 525 -16.43 -15.34 -16.80
N PRO A 526 -15.78 -15.91 -17.83
CA PRO A 526 -15.84 -17.35 -18.09
C PRO A 526 -15.36 -18.17 -16.89
N SER A 527 -15.92 -19.39 -16.73
CA SER A 527 -15.63 -20.26 -15.58
C SER A 527 -14.16 -20.59 -15.42
N ASP A 528 -13.41 -20.65 -16.51
CA ASP A 528 -11.99 -20.97 -16.50
C ASP A 528 -11.15 -19.88 -15.82
N TRP A 529 -11.53 -18.60 -15.96
CA TRP A 529 -10.92 -17.49 -15.21
C TRP A 529 -11.32 -17.52 -13.73
N GLY A 530 -12.59 -17.77 -13.44
CA GLY A 530 -13.06 -17.87 -12.05
C GLY A 530 -12.42 -19.01 -11.26
N LYS A 531 -12.09 -20.13 -11.91
CA LYS A 531 -11.46 -21.33 -11.29
C LYS A 531 -9.94 -21.32 -11.29
N ARG A 532 -9.30 -20.36 -11.96
CA ARG A 532 -7.83 -20.32 -12.07
C ARG A 532 -7.17 -20.26 -10.70
N LYS A 533 -6.10 -21.03 -10.57
CA LYS A 533 -5.23 -20.92 -9.40
C LYS A 533 -4.54 -19.56 -9.39
N LYS A 534 -4.46 -18.93 -8.22
CA LYS A 534 -3.66 -17.71 -8.05
C LYS A 534 -2.18 -18.02 -8.30
N MET A 535 -1.55 -17.28 -9.19
CA MET A 535 -0.11 -17.42 -9.47
C MET A 535 0.73 -16.29 -8.83
N GLY A 536 0.08 -15.22 -8.36
CA GLY A 536 0.77 -14.01 -7.91
C GLY A 536 1.32 -13.21 -9.09
N PHE A 537 2.34 -12.40 -8.83
CA PHE A 537 3.07 -11.66 -9.87
C PHE A 537 4.53 -12.15 -9.88
N PRO A 538 4.83 -13.25 -10.58
CA PRO A 538 6.16 -13.86 -10.56
C PRO A 538 7.17 -12.95 -11.29
N VAL A 539 8.26 -12.61 -10.60
CA VAL A 539 9.40 -11.87 -11.18
C VAL A 539 10.61 -12.82 -11.25
N PRO A 540 11.28 -12.95 -12.39
CA PRO A 540 12.37 -13.91 -12.57
C PRO A 540 13.70 -13.49 -11.94
N LEU A 541 13.65 -12.81 -10.79
CA LEU A 541 14.81 -12.29 -10.08
C LEU A 541 15.86 -13.37 -9.76
N ARG A 542 15.41 -14.59 -9.43
CA ARG A 542 16.31 -15.71 -9.16
C ARG A 542 17.25 -16.01 -10.33
N VAL A 543 16.76 -15.86 -11.56
CA VAL A 543 17.53 -16.10 -12.78
C VAL A 543 18.45 -14.91 -13.03
N TRP A 544 17.91 -13.72 -13.00
CA TRP A 544 18.64 -12.50 -13.33
C TRP A 544 19.81 -12.19 -12.39
N LEU A 545 19.69 -12.47 -11.09
CA LEU A 545 20.78 -12.28 -10.13
C LEU A 545 22.01 -13.20 -10.38
N ARG A 546 21.89 -14.22 -11.25
CA ARG A 546 23.00 -15.07 -11.68
C ARG A 546 23.70 -14.60 -12.94
N GLU A 547 23.08 -13.67 -13.68
CA GLU A 547 23.70 -13.02 -14.82
C GLU A 547 24.85 -12.13 -14.36
N GLU A 548 26.00 -12.21 -15.05
CA GLU A 548 27.22 -11.50 -14.64
C GLU A 548 27.01 -10.00 -14.44
N ALA A 549 26.26 -9.37 -15.34
CA ALA A 549 25.99 -7.93 -15.29
C ALA A 549 25.28 -7.50 -13.99
N TYR A 550 24.26 -8.25 -13.56
CA TYR A 550 23.47 -7.90 -12.37
C TYR A 550 24.10 -8.38 -11.09
N TYR A 551 24.79 -9.52 -11.12
CA TYR A 551 25.66 -9.94 -10.03
C TYR A 551 26.70 -8.87 -9.73
N ALA A 552 27.45 -8.36 -10.74
CA ALA A 552 28.45 -7.31 -10.57
C ALA A 552 27.85 -5.99 -10.06
N LYS A 553 26.66 -5.61 -10.56
CA LYS A 553 25.94 -4.40 -10.11
C LYS A 553 25.57 -4.48 -8.62
N VAL A 554 25.03 -5.61 -8.17
CA VAL A 554 24.68 -5.83 -6.76
C VAL A 554 25.95 -5.91 -5.89
N LYS A 555 26.99 -6.61 -6.36
CA LYS A 555 28.28 -6.71 -5.66
C LYS A 555 28.89 -5.34 -5.42
N THR A 556 28.93 -4.49 -6.44
CA THR A 556 29.44 -3.12 -6.33
C THR A 556 28.68 -2.32 -5.27
N MET A 557 27.34 -2.48 -5.17
CA MET A 557 26.56 -1.82 -4.14
C MET A 557 26.88 -2.37 -2.74
N PHE A 558 27.04 -3.69 -2.60
CA PHE A 558 27.38 -4.33 -1.32
C PHE A 558 28.80 -3.99 -0.84
N GLU A 559 29.71 -3.61 -1.74
CA GLU A 559 31.08 -3.18 -1.44
C GLU A 559 31.18 -1.68 -1.09
N LYS A 560 30.09 -0.89 -1.19
CA LYS A 560 30.10 0.52 -0.79
C LYS A 560 30.40 0.67 0.72
N PRO A 561 31.14 1.72 1.14
CA PRO A 561 31.47 1.93 2.56
C PRO A 561 30.26 1.97 3.48
N TYR A 562 29.19 2.63 3.06
CA TYR A 562 27.96 2.72 3.84
C TYR A 562 27.20 1.38 3.97
N ALA A 563 27.46 0.39 3.11
CA ALA A 563 26.87 -0.94 3.30
C ALA A 563 27.40 -1.60 4.60
N ALA A 564 28.67 -1.37 4.96
CA ALA A 564 29.26 -1.89 6.19
C ALA A 564 28.75 -1.15 7.45
N GLU A 565 28.21 0.05 7.30
CA GLU A 565 27.58 0.79 8.41
C GLU A 565 26.33 0.07 8.90
N PHE A 566 25.51 -0.47 7.98
CA PHE A 566 24.22 -1.09 8.29
C PHE A 566 24.29 -2.61 8.40
N PHE A 567 25.17 -3.26 7.63
CA PHE A 567 25.17 -4.70 7.44
C PHE A 567 26.53 -5.36 7.66
N ASN A 568 26.51 -6.62 8.04
CA ASN A 568 27.65 -7.52 7.97
C ASN A 568 28.01 -7.75 6.49
N GLN A 569 28.91 -6.91 5.97
CA GLN A 569 29.27 -6.87 4.55
C GLN A 569 29.79 -8.23 4.06
N LYS A 570 30.55 -8.97 4.89
CA LYS A 570 31.05 -10.29 4.55
C LYS A 570 29.90 -11.29 4.31
N LEU A 571 28.87 -11.24 5.15
CA LEU A 571 27.71 -12.14 5.06
C LEU A 571 26.87 -11.85 3.82
N ILE A 572 26.57 -10.56 3.52
CA ILE A 572 25.77 -10.23 2.35
C ILE A 572 26.48 -10.55 1.03
N LEU A 573 27.81 -10.39 0.98
CA LEU A 573 28.62 -10.81 -0.17
C LEU A 573 28.64 -12.35 -0.32
N GLN A 574 28.70 -13.08 0.80
CA GLN A 574 28.60 -14.54 0.78
C GLN A 574 27.24 -15.02 0.24
N TRP A 575 26.12 -14.40 0.66
CA TRP A 575 24.80 -14.73 0.10
C TRP A 575 24.75 -14.54 -1.42
N LEU A 576 25.37 -13.46 -1.91
CA LEU A 576 25.39 -13.15 -3.34
C LEU A 576 26.21 -14.19 -4.11
N GLU A 577 27.38 -14.60 -3.59
CA GLU A 577 28.26 -15.61 -4.18
C GLU A 577 27.60 -17.00 -4.18
N ASP A 578 27.02 -17.39 -3.05
CA ASP A 578 26.32 -18.68 -2.92
C ASP A 578 25.10 -18.76 -3.87
N HIS A 579 24.37 -17.65 -4.03
CA HIS A 579 23.24 -17.56 -4.95
C HIS A 579 23.69 -17.72 -6.41
N LYS A 580 24.77 -17.05 -6.81
CA LYS A 580 25.37 -17.12 -8.15
C LYS A 580 25.80 -18.55 -8.47
N ASN A 581 26.46 -19.23 -7.53
CA ASN A 581 26.99 -20.58 -7.67
C ASN A 581 25.93 -21.68 -7.43
N ASN A 582 24.65 -21.30 -7.25
CA ASN A 582 23.54 -22.23 -6.99
C ASN A 582 23.71 -23.10 -5.72
N LEU A 583 24.44 -22.58 -4.72
CA LEU A 583 24.64 -23.24 -3.42
C LEU A 583 23.46 -23.00 -2.46
N GLY A 584 22.62 -21.99 -2.75
CA GLY A 584 21.40 -21.68 -2.03
C GLY A 584 20.54 -20.65 -2.76
N ASN A 585 19.29 -20.49 -2.33
CA ASN A 585 18.37 -19.49 -2.87
C ASN A 585 18.27 -18.30 -1.93
N TYR A 586 19.13 -17.32 -2.15
CA TYR A 586 19.18 -16.07 -1.36
C TYR A 586 18.53 -14.87 -2.04
N GLN A 587 17.81 -15.06 -3.17
CA GLN A 587 17.27 -13.97 -3.99
C GLN A 587 16.52 -12.91 -3.18
N ARG A 588 15.65 -13.32 -2.23
CA ARG A 588 14.83 -12.40 -1.44
C ARG A 588 15.69 -11.63 -0.42
N LYS A 589 16.59 -12.31 0.29
CA LYS A 589 17.53 -11.68 1.23
C LYS A 589 18.43 -10.65 0.53
N ILE A 590 19.01 -11.03 -0.61
CA ILE A 590 19.84 -10.16 -1.45
C ILE A 590 19.04 -8.94 -1.91
N TYR A 591 17.84 -9.16 -2.43
CA TYR A 591 17.02 -8.07 -2.96
C TYR A 591 16.57 -7.10 -1.88
N THR A 592 16.22 -7.58 -0.69
CA THR A 592 15.85 -6.75 0.45
C THR A 592 16.99 -5.83 0.87
N VAL A 593 18.20 -6.38 1.04
CA VAL A 593 19.40 -5.57 1.37
C VAL A 593 19.74 -4.60 0.23
N TYR A 594 19.69 -5.05 -1.02
CA TYR A 594 20.00 -4.22 -2.18
C TYR A 594 19.03 -3.04 -2.33
N SER A 595 17.71 -3.28 -2.14
CA SER A 595 16.69 -2.24 -2.19
C SER A 595 16.89 -1.19 -1.09
N PHE A 596 17.25 -1.61 0.15
CA PHE A 596 17.60 -0.66 1.21
C PHE A 596 18.79 0.20 0.85
N LEU A 597 19.85 -0.39 0.32
CA LEU A 597 21.07 0.36 -0.04
C LEU A 597 20.81 1.35 -1.20
N LEU A 598 19.97 0.97 -2.18
CA LEU A 598 19.52 1.88 -3.23
C LEU A 598 18.71 3.05 -2.66
N TRP A 599 17.78 2.78 -1.73
CA TRP A 599 17.01 3.80 -1.04
C TRP A 599 17.93 4.75 -0.24
N TYR A 600 18.88 4.19 0.52
CA TYR A 600 19.85 4.97 1.29
C TYR A 600 20.69 5.87 0.37
N GLU A 601 21.15 5.35 -0.77
CA GLU A 601 21.88 6.14 -1.76
C GLU A 601 21.04 7.32 -2.26
N GLN A 602 19.75 7.11 -2.56
CA GLN A 602 18.86 8.18 -3.03
C GLN A 602 18.67 9.28 -1.98
N TYR A 603 18.45 8.94 -0.72
CA TYR A 603 18.02 9.90 0.30
C TYR A 603 19.14 10.46 1.17
N PHE A 604 20.26 9.75 1.32
CA PHE A 604 21.35 10.14 2.23
C PHE A 604 22.65 10.46 1.52
N VAL A 605 22.83 10.01 0.29
CA VAL A 605 24.06 10.26 -0.48
C VAL A 605 23.83 11.28 -1.60
N LEU A 606 22.73 11.16 -2.36
CA LEU A 606 22.45 12.00 -3.54
C LEU A 606 21.59 13.23 -3.19
N HIS A 607 20.74 13.17 -2.19
CA HIS A 607 19.88 14.24 -1.69
C HIS A 607 20.13 14.45 -0.19
#